data_523e6edf9a0a0c8319a7f8c5a0ba2348
#
_entry.id   523e6edf9a0a0c8319a7f8c5a0ba2348
#
_cell.length_a   1.000
_cell.length_b   1.000
_cell.length_c   1.000
_cell.angle_alpha   90.00
_cell.angle_beta   90.00
_cell.angle_gamma   90.00
#
_symmetry.space_group_name_H-M   'P 1'
#
loop_
_entity.id
_entity.type
_entity.pdbx_description
1 polymer ?
#
loop_
_entity_poly.entity_id
_entity_poly.type
_entity_poly.pdbx_seq_one_letter_code
_entity_poly.pdbx_strand_id
1 'polypeptide(L)'
;GERRYSKLLFGVCNEVLRNGKRGKPPKVLPKGLTVRLKNKSSKRRDSQGKLQKVEMPQREHPETTYSPDDSEVHANHVEAFNSALRRYLSAFHRRMNTYAKSISGLQRVLDIFWMVHNFVRPHFTTRTVPAVGIGILENGLSWEDLLQLRIRF
;
A
#
# COMPACT_ATOMS: atom_id res chain seq x y z
N GLY A 1 -0.74 -11.36 6.99
CA GLY A 1 -0.15 -10.36 6.11
C GLY A 1 0.81 -10.97 5.09
N GLU A 2 1.03 -10.29 3.99
CA GLU A 2 1.95 -10.76 2.94
C GLU A 2 3.41 -10.50 3.37
N ARG A 3 4.19 -11.57 3.51
CA ARG A 3 5.59 -11.51 3.95
C ARG A 3 6.52 -10.74 3.00
N ARG A 4 6.09 -10.53 1.75
CA ARG A 4 6.88 -9.82 0.73
C ARG A 4 6.90 -8.31 0.92
N TYR A 5 5.92 -7.75 1.63
CA TYR A 5 5.84 -6.30 1.82
C TYR A 5 7.07 -5.71 2.51
N SER A 6 7.62 -6.39 3.51
CA SER A 6 8.83 -5.93 4.18
C SER A 6 10.02 -5.81 3.21
N LYS A 7 10.21 -6.81 2.34
CA LYS A 7 11.26 -6.78 1.29
C LYS A 7 11.04 -5.68 0.27
N LEU A 8 9.79 -5.48 -0.15
CA LEU A 8 9.43 -4.44 -1.13
C LEU A 8 9.66 -3.04 -0.52
N LEU A 9 9.20 -2.81 0.69
CA LEU A 9 9.42 -1.54 1.40
C LEU A 9 10.91 -1.28 1.61
N PHE A 10 11.69 -2.28 2.03
CA PHE A 10 13.13 -2.15 2.14
C PHE A 10 13.78 -1.85 0.78
N GLY A 11 13.31 -2.46 -0.31
CA GLY A 11 13.82 -2.20 -1.66
C GLY A 11 13.59 -0.77 -2.13
N VAL A 12 12.42 -0.19 -1.79
CA VAL A 12 12.01 1.15 -2.25
C VAL A 12 12.47 2.26 -1.32
N CYS A 13 12.36 2.05 0.00
CA CYS A 13 12.53 3.09 1.01
C CYS A 13 13.88 3.03 1.75
N ASN A 14 14.86 2.23 1.28
CA ASN A 14 16.13 2.12 1.99
C ASN A 14 17.00 3.37 1.88
N GLU A 15 17.70 3.65 2.96
CA GLU A 15 18.77 4.66 3.03
C GLU A 15 20.13 3.98 3.15
N VAL A 16 21.16 4.60 2.58
CA VAL A 16 22.54 4.10 2.65
C VAL A 16 23.25 4.71 3.86
N LEU A 17 23.54 3.89 4.86
CA LEU A 17 24.25 4.33 6.05
C LEU A 17 25.76 4.38 5.77
N ARG A 18 26.30 5.58 5.53
CA ARG A 18 27.74 5.81 5.35
C ARG A 18 28.42 5.96 6.72
N ASN A 19 29.01 4.89 7.22
CA ASN A 19 29.69 4.85 8.53
C ASN A 19 31.21 4.88 8.44
N GLY A 20 31.78 5.27 7.30
CA GLY A 20 33.23 5.40 7.09
C GLY A 20 34.03 4.08 7.06
N LYS A 21 33.39 2.93 7.21
CA LYS A 21 34.04 1.62 7.16
C LYS A 21 34.30 1.20 5.72
N ARG A 22 35.42 0.48 5.51
CA ARG A 22 35.78 -0.09 4.21
C ARG A 22 34.75 -1.18 3.82
N GLY A 23 34.25 -1.12 2.59
CA GLY A 23 33.30 -2.06 2.04
C GLY A 23 32.00 -1.42 1.55
N LYS A 24 31.05 -2.24 1.09
CA LYS A 24 29.74 -1.75 0.65
C LYS A 24 28.95 -1.24 1.86
N PRO A 25 28.50 0.02 1.87
CA PRO A 25 27.76 0.56 3.00
C PRO A 25 26.43 -0.20 3.18
N PRO A 26 26.04 -0.49 4.43
CA PRO A 26 24.79 -1.16 4.71
C PRO A 26 23.60 -0.26 4.35
N LYS A 27 22.52 -0.90 3.93
CA LYS A 27 21.23 -0.26 3.71
C LYS A 27 20.36 -0.46 4.94
N VAL A 28 19.69 0.57 5.36
CA VAL A 28 18.78 0.56 6.51
C VAL A 28 17.44 1.17 6.14
N LEU A 29 16.39 0.86 6.90
CA LEU A 29 15.12 1.56 6.75
C LEU A 29 15.23 2.96 7.38
N PRO A 30 14.56 3.97 6.79
CA PRO A 30 14.48 5.31 7.38
C PRO A 30 13.90 5.27 8.79
N LYS A 31 14.37 6.18 9.65
CA LYS A 31 13.80 6.34 10.99
C LYS A 31 12.31 6.66 10.89
N GLY A 32 11.49 5.96 11.70
CA GLY A 32 10.04 6.14 11.72
C GLY A 32 9.26 5.26 10.74
N LEU A 33 9.93 4.57 9.80
CA LEU A 33 9.28 3.56 8.97
C LEU A 33 9.29 2.22 9.70
N THR A 34 8.12 1.74 10.08
CA THR A 34 7.95 0.45 10.76
C THR A 34 7.13 -0.51 9.90
N VAL A 35 7.48 -1.80 9.96
CA VAL A 35 6.75 -2.85 9.24
C VAL A 35 6.31 -3.90 10.24
N ARG A 36 5.01 -4.05 10.43
CA ARG A 36 4.45 -5.07 11.31
C ARG A 36 3.55 -6.02 10.52
N LEU A 37 3.71 -7.31 10.76
CA LEU A 37 2.92 -8.37 10.15
C LEU A 37 1.94 -8.93 11.17
N LYS A 38 0.64 -8.72 10.93
CA LYS A 38 -0.43 -9.36 11.70
C LYS A 38 -0.81 -10.68 11.06
N ASN A 39 -0.58 -11.78 11.76
CA ASN A 39 -1.02 -13.09 11.33
C ASN A 39 -2.51 -13.27 11.67
N LYS A 40 -3.32 -13.63 10.68
CA LYS A 40 -4.71 -13.99 10.94
C LYS A 40 -4.75 -15.31 11.73
N SER A 41 -5.68 -15.41 12.68
CA SER A 41 -5.95 -16.67 13.38
C SER A 41 -6.28 -17.77 12.36
N SER A 42 -5.69 -18.94 12.53
CA SER A 42 -6.05 -20.13 11.76
C SER A 42 -7.13 -20.93 12.48
N LYS A 43 -7.98 -21.59 11.72
CA LYS A 43 -8.92 -22.58 12.25
C LYS A 43 -8.24 -23.95 12.20
N ARG A 44 -8.07 -24.59 13.34
CA ARG A 44 -7.56 -25.96 13.44
C ARG A 44 -8.65 -26.87 13.99
N ARG A 45 -8.75 -28.07 13.49
CA ARG A 45 -9.66 -29.10 14.05
C ARG A 45 -8.97 -29.71 15.26
N ASP A 46 -9.72 -29.80 16.37
CA ASP A 46 -9.28 -30.54 17.56
C ASP A 46 -9.43 -32.06 17.33
N SER A 47 -9.07 -32.84 18.36
CA SER A 47 -9.18 -34.31 18.33
C SER A 47 -10.63 -34.82 18.14
N GLN A 48 -11.62 -33.97 18.41
CA GLN A 48 -13.05 -34.28 18.24
C GLN A 48 -13.61 -33.75 16.89
N GLY A 49 -12.75 -33.21 16.00
CA GLY A 49 -13.15 -32.69 14.70
C GLY A 49 -13.81 -31.29 14.74
N LYS A 50 -13.91 -30.64 15.91
CA LYS A 50 -14.48 -29.30 16.05
C LYS A 50 -13.47 -28.26 15.66
N LEU A 51 -13.90 -27.27 14.85
CA LEU A 51 -13.05 -26.15 14.43
C LEU A 51 -12.80 -25.17 15.59
N GLN A 52 -11.57 -25.10 16.04
CA GLN A 52 -11.12 -24.12 17.02
C GLN A 52 -10.28 -23.03 16.35
N LYS A 53 -10.46 -21.80 16.82
CA LYS A 53 -9.66 -20.66 16.38
C LYS A 53 -8.34 -20.67 17.15
N VAL A 54 -7.23 -20.88 16.43
CA VAL A 54 -5.88 -20.81 16.98
C VAL A 54 -5.31 -19.43 16.68
N GLU A 55 -4.94 -18.67 17.68
CA GLU A 55 -4.23 -17.42 17.50
C GLU A 55 -2.77 -17.70 17.16
N MET A 56 -2.34 -17.16 16.04
CA MET A 56 -0.95 -17.25 15.61
C MET A 56 -0.17 -16.08 16.17
N PRO A 57 1.04 -16.32 16.72
CA PRO A 57 1.86 -15.24 17.22
C PRO A 57 2.19 -14.25 16.09
N GLN A 58 2.18 -12.98 16.41
CA GLN A 58 2.56 -11.94 15.48
C GLN A 58 4.07 -11.98 15.29
N ARG A 59 4.49 -11.80 14.04
CA ARG A 59 5.91 -11.67 13.70
C ARG A 59 6.18 -10.22 13.36
N GLU A 60 7.08 -9.61 14.08
CA GLU A 60 7.59 -8.29 13.79
C GLU A 60 8.72 -8.36 12.78
N HIS A 61 8.88 -7.29 12.00
CA HIS A 61 10.06 -7.14 11.18
C HIS A 61 11.26 -6.88 12.10
N PRO A 62 12.44 -7.53 11.89
CA PRO A 62 13.58 -7.40 12.80
C PRO A 62 14.10 -5.97 12.96
N GLU A 63 13.80 -5.09 12.02
CA GLU A 63 14.20 -3.68 12.04
C GLU A 63 13.12 -2.74 12.59
N THR A 64 11.99 -3.28 13.08
CA THR A 64 10.93 -2.50 13.70
C THR A 64 11.35 -2.04 15.08
N THR A 65 11.54 -0.72 15.23
CA THR A 65 11.93 -0.09 16.52
C THR A 65 10.74 0.37 17.34
N TYR A 66 9.56 0.44 16.75
CA TYR A 66 8.31 0.86 17.36
C TYR A 66 7.28 -0.27 17.26
N SER A 67 6.61 -0.55 18.38
CA SER A 67 5.53 -1.54 18.44
C SER A 67 4.19 -0.82 18.59
N PRO A 68 3.45 -0.59 17.50
CA PRO A 68 2.11 0.00 17.59
C PRO A 68 1.14 -0.96 18.26
N ASP A 69 0.08 -0.42 18.84
CA ASP A 69 -1.00 -1.22 19.42
C ASP A 69 -1.63 -2.13 18.37
N ASP A 70 -2.11 -3.29 18.81
CA ASP A 70 -2.75 -4.27 17.91
C ASP A 70 -3.97 -3.72 17.17
N SER A 71 -4.66 -2.73 17.76
CA SER A 71 -5.78 -2.01 17.13
C SER A 71 -5.37 -1.20 15.92
N GLU A 72 -4.14 -0.69 15.86
CA GLU A 72 -3.61 0.11 14.76
C GLU A 72 -3.15 -0.77 13.58
N VAL A 73 -2.87 -2.06 13.82
CA VAL A 73 -2.40 -2.99 12.79
C VAL A 73 -3.59 -3.56 12.00
N HIS A 74 -4.04 -2.85 10.99
CA HIS A 74 -5.12 -3.29 10.11
C HIS A 74 -4.83 -2.98 8.65
N ALA A 75 -5.51 -3.69 7.75
CA ALA A 75 -5.36 -3.54 6.30
C ALA A 75 -6.57 -2.85 5.64
N ASN A 76 -7.45 -2.23 6.42
CA ASN A 76 -8.72 -1.69 5.94
C ASN A 76 -8.55 -0.69 4.80
N HIS A 77 -7.57 0.21 4.91
CA HIS A 77 -7.30 1.21 3.86
C HIS A 77 -6.80 0.57 2.56
N VAL A 78 -5.91 -0.43 2.67
CA VAL A 78 -5.41 -1.17 1.50
C VAL A 78 -6.52 -2.01 0.86
N GLU A 79 -7.38 -2.63 1.66
CA GLU A 79 -8.52 -3.40 1.16
C GLU A 79 -9.55 -2.50 0.48
N ALA A 80 -9.83 -1.32 1.05
CA ALA A 80 -10.70 -0.30 0.44
C ALA A 80 -10.13 0.20 -0.89
N PHE A 81 -8.83 0.50 -0.94
CA PHE A 81 -8.14 0.90 -2.16
C PHE A 81 -8.17 -0.19 -3.23
N ASN A 82 -7.87 -1.44 -2.87
CA ASN A 82 -7.97 -2.58 -3.78
C ASN A 82 -9.41 -2.80 -4.29
N SER A 83 -10.40 -2.52 -3.46
CA SER A 83 -11.82 -2.56 -3.87
C SER A 83 -12.13 -1.44 -4.87
N ALA A 84 -11.60 -0.25 -4.67
CA ALA A 84 -11.72 0.87 -5.60
C ALA A 84 -11.05 0.54 -6.95
N LEU A 85 -9.82 0.01 -6.95
CA LEU A 85 -9.15 -0.45 -8.17
C LEU A 85 -10.02 -1.43 -8.98
N ARG A 86 -10.64 -2.41 -8.32
CA ARG A 86 -11.52 -3.37 -8.99
C ARG A 86 -12.79 -2.75 -9.54
N ARG A 87 -13.32 -1.72 -8.92
CA ARG A 87 -14.54 -1.04 -9.39
C ARG A 87 -14.28 -0.12 -10.58
N TYR A 88 -13.13 0.52 -10.61
CA TYR A 88 -12.84 1.56 -11.61
C TYR A 88 -12.01 1.08 -12.79
N LEU A 89 -11.20 0.03 -12.60
CA LEU A 89 -10.30 -0.47 -13.64
C LEU A 89 -10.70 -1.87 -14.08
N SER A 90 -11.12 -1.98 -15.33
CA SER A 90 -11.54 -3.27 -15.92
C SER A 90 -10.43 -4.34 -15.85
N ALA A 91 -9.17 -3.94 -15.98
CA ALA A 91 -8.02 -4.86 -15.88
C ALA A 91 -7.91 -5.58 -14.53
N PHE A 92 -8.55 -5.08 -13.47
CA PHE A 92 -8.56 -5.68 -12.14
C PHE A 92 -9.90 -6.37 -11.78
N HIS A 93 -10.86 -6.39 -12.70
CA HIS A 93 -12.10 -7.14 -12.52
C HIS A 93 -11.81 -8.64 -12.46
N ARG A 94 -12.45 -9.30 -11.51
CA ARG A 94 -12.33 -10.77 -11.39
C ARG A 94 -13.14 -11.45 -12.49
N ARG A 95 -12.60 -12.53 -13.07
CA ARG A 95 -13.25 -13.39 -14.07
C ARG A 95 -13.69 -12.67 -15.35
N MET A 96 -12.97 -11.62 -15.74
CA MET A 96 -13.21 -10.89 -16.98
C MET A 96 -12.02 -11.04 -17.93
N ASN A 97 -12.27 -11.03 -19.23
CA ASN A 97 -11.21 -11.08 -20.26
C ASN A 97 -10.57 -9.71 -20.55
N THR A 98 -10.77 -8.74 -19.66
CA THR A 98 -10.33 -7.35 -19.80
C THR A 98 -8.96 -7.09 -19.16
N TYR A 99 -8.08 -8.09 -19.17
CA TYR A 99 -6.72 -7.94 -18.66
C TYR A 99 -5.86 -7.02 -19.53
N ALA A 100 -4.89 -6.38 -18.92
CA ALA A 100 -3.95 -5.53 -19.63
C ALA A 100 -3.02 -6.38 -20.52
N LYS A 101 -2.95 -6.05 -21.81
CA LYS A 101 -2.12 -6.78 -22.78
C LYS A 101 -0.62 -6.45 -22.67
N SER A 102 -0.26 -5.35 -22.04
CA SER A 102 1.13 -4.93 -21.82
C SER A 102 1.32 -4.29 -20.44
N ILE A 103 2.52 -4.44 -19.89
CA ILE A 103 2.89 -3.83 -18.61
C ILE A 103 2.84 -2.30 -18.72
N SER A 104 3.34 -1.74 -19.80
CA SER A 104 3.33 -0.28 -20.03
C SER A 104 1.90 0.28 -20.17
N GLY A 105 1.00 -0.46 -20.80
CA GLY A 105 -0.42 -0.09 -20.86
C GLY A 105 -1.08 -0.12 -19.48
N LEU A 106 -0.81 -1.17 -18.68
CA LEU A 106 -1.30 -1.25 -17.31
C LEU A 106 -0.77 -0.11 -16.45
N GLN A 107 0.53 0.21 -16.56
CA GLN A 107 1.14 1.30 -15.81
C GLN A 107 0.47 2.64 -16.09
N ARG A 108 0.26 2.99 -17.35
CA ARG A 108 -0.43 4.25 -17.72
C ARG A 108 -1.84 4.35 -17.13
N VAL A 109 -2.59 3.25 -17.16
CA VAL A 109 -3.93 3.21 -16.57
C VAL A 109 -3.88 3.38 -15.05
N LEU A 110 -2.91 2.78 -14.38
CA LEU A 110 -2.68 2.96 -12.95
C LEU A 110 -2.26 4.39 -12.61
N ASP A 111 -1.40 5.00 -13.41
CA ASP A 111 -0.95 6.39 -13.22
C ASP A 111 -2.12 7.36 -13.32
N ILE A 112 -2.98 7.21 -14.33
CA ILE A 112 -4.19 8.01 -14.47
C ILE A 112 -5.14 7.78 -13.28
N PHE A 113 -5.36 6.53 -12.89
CA PHE A 113 -6.19 6.22 -11.74
C PHE A 113 -5.65 6.86 -10.47
N TRP A 114 -4.33 6.78 -10.24
CA TRP A 114 -3.65 7.36 -9.10
C TRP A 114 -3.78 8.88 -9.07
N MET A 115 -3.59 9.55 -10.21
CA MET A 115 -3.75 10.99 -10.35
C MET A 115 -5.18 11.43 -10.02
N VAL A 116 -6.18 10.78 -10.63
CA VAL A 116 -7.59 11.10 -10.41
C VAL A 116 -7.99 10.83 -8.96
N HIS A 117 -7.54 9.71 -8.37
CA HIS A 117 -7.88 9.34 -7.00
C HIS A 117 -7.33 10.33 -5.97
N ASN A 118 -6.10 10.80 -6.15
CA ASN A 118 -5.42 11.62 -5.16
C ASN A 118 -5.62 13.12 -5.35
N PHE A 119 -5.81 13.60 -6.58
CA PHE A 119 -5.79 15.03 -6.87
C PHE A 119 -7.12 15.61 -7.36
N VAL A 120 -8.03 14.80 -7.88
CA VAL A 120 -9.29 15.26 -8.46
C VAL A 120 -10.50 14.83 -7.64
N ARG A 121 -10.56 13.55 -7.27
CA ARG A 121 -11.76 12.96 -6.68
C ARG A 121 -11.81 13.13 -5.15
N PRO A 122 -12.90 13.71 -4.59
CA PRO A 122 -13.09 13.70 -3.15
C PRO A 122 -13.27 12.27 -2.61
N HIS A 123 -12.63 11.99 -1.50
CA HIS A 123 -12.78 10.70 -0.82
C HIS A 123 -14.17 10.61 -0.17
N PHE A 124 -14.83 9.45 -0.31
CA PHE A 124 -16.22 9.28 0.14
C PHE A 124 -16.44 9.62 1.62
N THR A 125 -15.53 9.19 2.49
CA THR A 125 -15.66 9.36 3.94
C THR A 125 -15.29 10.78 4.38
N THR A 126 -14.15 11.30 3.89
CA THR A 126 -13.61 12.61 4.33
C THR A 126 -14.22 13.77 3.55
N ARG A 127 -14.88 13.49 2.43
CA ARG A 127 -15.44 14.51 1.51
C ARG A 127 -14.41 15.49 0.97
N THR A 128 -13.13 15.18 1.15
CA THR A 128 -12.00 16.02 0.76
C THR A 128 -11.14 15.24 -0.25
N VAL A 129 -10.55 15.96 -1.19
CA VAL A 129 -9.54 15.39 -2.10
C VAL A 129 -8.31 15.00 -1.27
N PRO A 130 -7.77 13.78 -1.41
CA PRO A 130 -6.66 13.32 -0.57
C PRO A 130 -5.46 14.29 -0.52
N ALA A 131 -5.03 14.85 -1.63
CA ALA A 131 -3.92 15.81 -1.69
C ALA A 131 -4.20 17.11 -0.93
N VAL A 132 -5.48 17.54 -0.85
CA VAL A 132 -5.90 18.66 -0.02
C VAL A 132 -5.90 18.26 1.45
N GLY A 133 -6.42 17.06 1.77
CA GLY A 133 -6.48 16.55 3.15
C GLY A 133 -5.11 16.42 3.83
N ILE A 134 -4.04 16.23 3.07
CA ILE A 134 -2.66 16.15 3.58
C ILE A 134 -1.85 17.42 3.32
N GLY A 135 -2.50 18.51 2.84
CA GLY A 135 -1.85 19.82 2.70
C GLY A 135 -0.89 19.96 1.50
N ILE A 136 -0.94 19.06 0.51
CA ILE A 136 -0.15 19.20 -0.72
C ILE A 136 -0.74 20.24 -1.65
N LEU A 137 -2.07 20.36 -1.69
CA LEU A 137 -2.82 21.34 -2.49
C LEU A 137 -3.78 22.09 -1.60
N GLU A 138 -4.08 23.34 -1.95
CA GLU A 138 -5.13 24.13 -1.32
C GLU A 138 -6.52 23.68 -1.80
N ASN A 139 -6.64 23.37 -3.09
CA ASN A 139 -7.87 22.89 -3.73
C ASN A 139 -7.58 21.68 -4.60
N GLY A 140 -8.58 20.81 -4.78
CA GLY A 140 -8.47 19.70 -5.72
C GLY A 140 -8.37 20.21 -7.17
N LEU A 141 -7.68 19.46 -8.01
CA LEU A 141 -7.57 19.75 -9.45
C LEU A 141 -8.89 19.50 -10.15
N SER A 142 -9.24 20.35 -11.11
CA SER A 142 -10.31 20.07 -12.06
C SER A 142 -9.84 19.07 -13.13
N TRP A 143 -10.77 18.52 -13.90
CA TRP A 143 -10.43 17.70 -15.05
C TRP A 143 -9.66 18.47 -16.12
N GLU A 144 -9.96 19.76 -16.28
CA GLU A 144 -9.26 20.64 -17.21
C GLU A 144 -7.82 20.85 -16.78
N ASP A 145 -7.58 21.11 -15.50
CA ASP A 145 -6.23 21.23 -14.95
C ASP A 145 -5.43 19.95 -15.19
N LEU A 146 -6.03 18.79 -14.92
CA LEU A 146 -5.38 17.51 -15.12
C LEU A 146 -4.99 17.27 -16.58
N LEU A 147 -5.84 17.60 -17.54
CA LEU A 147 -5.60 17.43 -18.97
C LEU A 147 -4.57 18.42 -19.52
N GLN A 148 -4.42 19.58 -18.88
CA GLN A 148 -3.43 20.59 -19.26
C GLN A 148 -2.05 20.35 -18.64
N LEU A 149 -1.94 19.45 -17.63
CA LEU A 149 -0.66 19.09 -17.04
C LEU A 149 0.27 18.45 -18.08
N ARG A 150 1.28 19.22 -18.50
CA ARG A 150 2.39 18.68 -19.31
C ARG A 150 3.43 18.09 -18.37
N ILE A 151 3.38 16.78 -18.18
CA ILE A 151 4.43 16.07 -17.47
C ILE A 151 5.65 16.02 -18.37
N ARG A 152 6.71 16.75 -18.04
CA ARG A 152 8.03 16.57 -18.64
C ARG A 152 8.70 15.41 -17.93
N PHE A 153 8.86 14.30 -18.62
CA PHE A 153 9.68 13.17 -18.17
C PHE A 153 11.14 13.43 -18.48
#